data_1973ff36c2534f235ef240a67a3ec969
#
_entry.id   1973ff36c2534f235ef240a67a3ec969
#
_cell.length_a   1.000
_cell.length_b   1.000
_cell.length_c   1.000
_cell.angle_alpha   90.00
_cell.angle_beta   90.00
_cell.angle_gamma   90.00
#
_symmetry.space_group_name_H-M   'P 1'
#
loop_
_entity.id
_entity.type
_entity.pdbx_description
1 polymer ?
#
loop_
_entity_poly.entity_id
_entity_poly.type
_entity_poly.pdbx_seq_one_letter_code
_entity_poly.pdbx_strand_id
1 'polypeptide(L)'
;MPHSASANAAQLPKAYVIAEVEVRDSVAYEDYKSAVVPIVAQFGGRYIARGGQIESVEGGNPSGRMVVIEFPHFAAAQAFLRSEEYRPVADIRHKTAISRIMIVEGTLP
;
A
#
# COMPACT_ATOMS: atom_id res chain seq x y z
N MET A 1 27.84 -5.61 24.31
CA MET A 1 27.68 -4.79 23.12
C MET A 1 26.35 -4.08 23.15
N PRO A 2 26.29 -2.96 23.76
CA PRO A 2 25.00 -2.25 23.85
C PRO A 2 24.42 -1.87 22.51
N HIS A 3 25.24 -1.63 21.51
CA HIS A 3 24.71 -1.22 20.21
C HIS A 3 23.97 -2.35 19.49
N SER A 4 24.16 -3.61 19.88
CA SER A 4 23.43 -4.68 19.20
C SER A 4 21.92 -4.59 19.50
N ALA A 5 21.56 -4.18 20.71
CA ALA A 5 20.16 -3.96 21.03
C ALA A 5 19.58 -2.80 20.22
N SER A 6 20.35 -1.71 20.06
CA SER A 6 19.91 -0.59 19.21
C SER A 6 19.76 -1.00 17.76
N ALA A 7 20.74 -1.77 17.27
CA ALA A 7 20.69 -2.24 15.89
C ALA A 7 19.45 -3.11 15.64
N ASN A 8 19.13 -3.99 16.62
CA ASN A 8 17.94 -4.85 16.51
C ASN A 8 16.67 -4.03 16.54
N ALA A 9 16.61 -3.01 17.38
CA ALA A 9 15.44 -2.13 17.44
C ALA A 9 15.26 -1.37 16.13
N ALA A 10 16.38 -1.04 15.45
CA ALA A 10 16.32 -0.34 14.18
C ALA A 10 15.95 -1.26 13.00
N GLN A 11 16.05 -2.58 13.21
CA GLN A 11 15.82 -3.55 12.13
C GLN A 11 14.44 -4.16 12.23
N LEU A 12 13.42 -3.33 12.17
CA LEU A 12 12.07 -3.82 12.06
C LEU A 12 11.83 -4.36 10.65
N PRO A 13 11.02 -5.41 10.50
CA PRO A 13 10.65 -5.86 9.17
C PRO A 13 9.89 -4.75 8.45
N LYS A 14 10.09 -4.67 7.15
CA LYS A 14 9.25 -3.80 6.33
C LYS A 14 7.85 -4.37 6.29
N ALA A 15 6.91 -3.56 5.85
CA ALA A 15 5.53 -4.01 5.68
C ALA A 15 5.04 -3.58 4.32
N TYR A 16 4.07 -4.30 3.81
CA TYR A 16 3.56 -4.08 2.45
C TYR A 16 2.06 -3.91 2.51
N VAL A 17 1.58 -2.81 1.94
CA VAL A 17 0.17 -2.65 1.66
C VAL A 17 -0.08 -3.28 0.29
N ILE A 18 -0.93 -4.29 0.27
CA ILE A 18 -1.28 -4.99 -0.96
C ILE A 18 -2.73 -4.67 -1.27
N ALA A 19 -2.96 -4.07 -2.42
CA ALA A 19 -4.29 -3.65 -2.85
C ALA A 19 -4.65 -4.29 -4.18
N GLU A 20 -5.84 -4.90 -4.21
CA GLU A 20 -6.46 -5.38 -5.43
C GLU A 20 -7.63 -4.44 -5.70
N VAL A 21 -7.59 -3.74 -6.85
CA VAL A 21 -8.51 -2.63 -7.10
C VAL A 21 -9.20 -2.82 -8.44
N GLU A 22 -10.49 -3.07 -8.40
CA GLU A 22 -11.32 -3.11 -9.60
C GLU A 22 -11.92 -1.73 -9.82
N VAL A 23 -11.37 -0.99 -10.80
CA VAL A 23 -11.81 0.38 -11.08
C VAL A 23 -13.11 0.34 -11.86
N ARG A 24 -14.12 1.05 -11.37
CA ARG A 24 -15.46 1.14 -12.00
C ARG A 24 -15.64 2.47 -12.73
N ASP A 25 -14.99 3.52 -12.26
CA ASP A 25 -15.04 4.85 -12.89
C ASP A 25 -13.61 5.30 -13.10
N SER A 26 -13.07 5.03 -14.28
CA SER A 26 -11.66 5.26 -14.57
C SER A 26 -11.30 6.74 -14.63
N VAL A 27 -12.25 7.59 -15.01
CA VAL A 27 -12.00 9.04 -15.10
C VAL A 27 -11.88 9.63 -13.70
N ALA A 28 -12.85 9.35 -12.83
CA ALA A 28 -12.83 9.86 -11.46
C ALA A 28 -11.71 9.23 -10.63
N TYR A 29 -11.34 7.98 -10.92
CA TYR A 29 -10.26 7.29 -10.20
C TYR A 29 -8.90 7.97 -10.43
N GLU A 30 -8.72 8.72 -11.52
CA GLU A 30 -7.48 9.44 -11.75
C GLU A 30 -7.20 10.45 -10.63
N ASP A 31 -8.24 11.05 -10.05
CA ASP A 31 -8.08 11.95 -8.91
C ASP A 31 -7.48 11.22 -7.70
N TYR A 32 -7.92 9.99 -7.46
CA TYR A 32 -7.35 9.16 -6.40
C TYR A 32 -5.87 8.90 -6.66
N LYS A 33 -5.54 8.50 -7.89
CA LYS A 33 -4.16 8.13 -8.25
C LYS A 33 -3.19 9.29 -8.06
N SER A 34 -3.64 10.50 -8.31
CA SER A 34 -2.81 11.69 -8.12
C SER A 34 -2.71 12.09 -6.67
N ALA A 35 -3.84 12.06 -5.95
CA ALA A 35 -3.90 12.56 -4.58
C ALA A 35 -3.18 11.66 -3.58
N VAL A 36 -3.14 10.35 -3.83
CA VAL A 36 -2.58 9.39 -2.87
C VAL A 36 -1.05 9.42 -2.84
N VAL A 37 -0.40 9.79 -3.94
CA VAL A 37 1.06 9.69 -4.07
C VAL A 37 1.82 10.47 -2.99
N PRO A 38 1.53 11.77 -2.77
CA PRO A 38 2.26 12.50 -1.73
C PRO A 38 1.97 11.99 -0.33
N ILE A 39 0.79 11.41 -0.09
CA ILE A 39 0.45 10.88 1.22
C ILE A 39 1.25 9.61 1.50
N VAL A 40 1.38 8.74 0.52
CA VAL A 40 2.23 7.55 0.65
C VAL A 40 3.65 7.96 1.00
N ALA A 41 4.20 8.94 0.32
CA ALA A 41 5.56 9.43 0.59
C ALA A 41 5.68 10.01 1.99
N GLN A 42 4.67 10.73 2.45
CA GLN A 42 4.66 11.35 3.77
C GLN A 42 4.83 10.31 4.89
N PHE A 43 4.30 9.11 4.70
CA PHE A 43 4.39 8.03 5.68
C PHE A 43 5.56 7.07 5.41
N GLY A 44 6.46 7.44 4.52
CA GLY A 44 7.66 6.67 4.24
C GLY A 44 7.44 5.51 3.28
N GLY A 45 6.31 5.50 2.60
CA GLY A 45 5.99 4.43 1.65
C GLY A 45 6.61 4.67 0.29
N ARG A 46 6.81 3.58 -0.45
CA ARG A 46 7.17 3.67 -1.86
C ARG A 46 6.49 2.56 -2.64
N TYR A 47 6.07 2.90 -3.84
CA TYR A 47 5.43 1.91 -4.70
C TYR A 47 6.48 0.93 -5.23
N ILE A 48 6.19 -0.37 -5.10
CA ILE A 48 7.03 -1.41 -5.69
C ILE A 48 6.29 -2.18 -6.77
N ALA A 49 4.96 -2.07 -6.83
CA ALA A 49 4.15 -2.50 -7.96
C ALA A 49 2.95 -1.57 -8.03
N ARG A 50 2.59 -1.12 -9.22
CA ARG A 50 1.50 -0.15 -9.34
C ARG A 50 0.78 -0.34 -10.67
N GLY A 51 -0.11 -1.34 -10.70
CA GLY A 51 -0.94 -1.59 -11.87
C GLY A 51 -0.16 -2.12 -13.07
N GLY A 52 0.96 -2.79 -12.83
CA GLY A 52 1.74 -3.39 -13.87
C GLY A 52 1.14 -4.69 -14.39
N GLN A 53 1.85 -5.32 -15.29
CA GLN A 53 1.43 -6.56 -15.93
C GLN A 53 1.30 -7.68 -14.90
N ILE A 54 0.26 -8.49 -15.04
CA ILE A 54 0.01 -9.62 -14.15
C ILE A 54 -0.10 -10.89 -14.99
N GLU A 55 0.53 -11.95 -14.51
CA GLU A 55 0.33 -13.27 -15.06
C GLU A 55 -0.17 -14.16 -13.92
N SER A 56 -1.38 -14.69 -14.05
CA SER A 56 -1.92 -15.61 -13.05
C SER A 56 -1.41 -17.02 -13.36
N VAL A 57 -0.71 -17.62 -12.42
CA VAL A 57 -0.14 -18.96 -12.58
C VAL A 57 -1.13 -20.02 -12.10
N GLU A 58 -1.81 -19.74 -10.99
CA GLU A 58 -2.80 -20.65 -10.43
C GLU A 58 -3.89 -19.83 -9.76
N GLY A 59 -5.10 -20.36 -9.74
CA GLY A 59 -6.18 -19.80 -8.96
C GLY A 59 -6.98 -18.68 -9.63
N GLY A 60 -6.69 -18.41 -10.90
CA GLY A 60 -7.40 -17.39 -11.64
C GLY A 60 -6.82 -16.00 -11.49
N ASN A 61 -7.32 -15.07 -12.28
CA ASN A 61 -6.85 -13.69 -12.28
C ASN A 61 -7.43 -12.90 -11.10
N PRO A 62 -6.69 -11.90 -10.59
CA PRO A 62 -7.29 -10.95 -9.64
C PRO A 62 -8.40 -10.16 -10.35
N SER A 63 -9.30 -9.59 -9.56
CA SER A 63 -10.46 -8.86 -10.11
C SER A 63 -10.11 -7.49 -10.66
N GLY A 64 -8.88 -7.03 -10.50
CA GLY A 64 -8.49 -5.72 -10.99
C GLY A 64 -6.99 -5.54 -10.99
N ARG A 65 -6.57 -4.28 -10.92
CA ARG A 65 -5.15 -3.96 -10.85
C ARG A 65 -4.59 -4.29 -9.48
N MET A 66 -3.31 -4.59 -9.44
CA MET A 66 -2.60 -4.86 -8.19
C MET A 66 -1.64 -3.72 -7.89
N VAL A 67 -1.63 -3.30 -6.62
CA VAL A 67 -0.72 -2.26 -6.14
C VAL A 67 -0.03 -2.80 -4.90
N VAL A 68 1.28 -2.63 -4.81
CA VAL A 68 2.03 -3.00 -3.61
C VAL A 68 2.87 -1.80 -3.20
N ILE A 69 2.71 -1.37 -1.96
CA ILE A 69 3.43 -0.24 -1.39
C ILE A 69 4.26 -0.74 -0.23
N GLU A 70 5.55 -0.46 -0.24
CA GLU A 70 6.44 -0.84 0.85
C GLU A 70 6.51 0.30 1.86
N PHE A 71 6.38 -0.04 3.14
CA PHE A 71 6.53 0.89 4.25
C PHE A 71 7.69 0.43 5.14
N PRO A 72 8.30 1.36 5.91
CA PRO A 72 9.45 1.00 6.76
C PRO A 72 9.15 -0.09 7.78
N HIS A 73 7.91 -0.16 8.27
CA HIS A 73 7.47 -1.17 9.22
C HIS A 73 5.95 -1.20 9.25
N PHE A 74 5.41 -2.18 9.95
CA PHE A 74 3.97 -2.44 9.98
C PHE A 74 3.17 -1.25 10.51
N ALA A 75 3.66 -0.62 11.59
CA ALA A 75 2.96 0.52 12.18
C ALA A 75 2.89 1.72 11.23
N ALA A 76 3.90 1.92 10.39
CA ALA A 76 3.86 2.99 9.39
C ALA A 76 2.79 2.75 8.34
N ALA A 77 2.62 1.51 7.90
CA ALA A 77 1.55 1.16 6.96
C ALA A 77 0.17 1.38 7.59
N GLN A 78 0.01 0.97 8.86
CA GLN A 78 -1.23 1.23 9.58
C GLN A 78 -1.51 2.72 9.72
N ALA A 79 -0.47 3.50 10.06
CA ALA A 79 -0.61 4.95 10.22
C ALA A 79 -1.07 5.61 8.93
N PHE A 80 -0.51 5.19 7.79
CA PHE A 80 -0.93 5.69 6.49
C PHE A 80 -2.41 5.43 6.25
N LEU A 81 -2.87 4.19 6.38
CA LEU A 81 -4.25 3.83 6.06
C LEU A 81 -5.26 4.44 7.01
N ARG A 82 -4.84 4.77 8.24
CA ARG A 82 -5.71 5.36 9.27
C ARG A 82 -5.58 6.87 9.38
N SER A 83 -4.74 7.48 8.55
CA SER A 83 -4.43 8.90 8.70
C SER A 83 -5.59 9.80 8.31
N GLU A 84 -5.62 10.99 8.91
CA GLU A 84 -6.57 12.04 8.54
C GLU A 84 -6.36 12.50 7.11
N GLU A 85 -5.12 12.51 6.67
CA GLU A 85 -4.77 12.92 5.31
C GLU A 85 -5.32 11.97 4.27
N TYR A 86 -5.29 10.65 4.57
CA TYR A 86 -5.74 9.65 3.61
C TYR A 86 -7.26 9.53 3.55
N ARG A 87 -7.97 9.84 4.63
CA ARG A 87 -9.42 9.61 4.72
C ARG A 87 -10.20 10.18 3.54
N PRO A 88 -10.07 11.47 3.19
CA PRO A 88 -10.83 12.02 2.05
C PRO A 88 -10.39 11.41 0.72
N VAL A 89 -9.13 11.03 0.60
CA VAL A 89 -8.60 10.41 -0.61
C VAL A 89 -9.16 8.98 -0.74
N ALA A 90 -9.22 8.25 0.37
CA ALA A 90 -9.82 6.91 0.37
C ALA A 90 -11.28 6.95 -0.09
N ASP A 91 -12.01 8.01 0.24
CA ASP A 91 -13.40 8.17 -0.20
C ASP A 91 -13.52 8.21 -1.71
N ILE A 92 -12.57 8.81 -2.40
CA ILE A 92 -12.55 8.81 -3.87
C ILE A 92 -12.44 7.37 -4.38
N ARG A 93 -11.56 6.57 -3.78
CA ARG A 93 -11.39 5.17 -4.15
C ARG A 93 -12.67 4.38 -3.87
N HIS A 94 -13.30 4.61 -2.72
CA HIS A 94 -14.53 3.90 -2.36
C HIS A 94 -15.65 4.16 -3.36
N LYS A 95 -15.72 5.37 -3.91
CA LYS A 95 -16.77 5.75 -4.85
C LYS A 95 -16.50 5.28 -6.27
N THR A 96 -15.25 5.01 -6.60
CA THR A 96 -14.83 4.77 -8.00
C THR A 96 -14.33 3.36 -8.25
N ALA A 97 -14.17 2.55 -7.20
CA ALA A 97 -13.58 1.23 -7.33
C ALA A 97 -14.08 0.29 -6.22
N ILE A 98 -13.93 -1.00 -6.48
CA ILE A 98 -14.11 -2.04 -5.47
C ILE A 98 -12.72 -2.59 -5.17
N SER A 99 -12.33 -2.62 -3.90
CA SER A 99 -10.96 -3.00 -3.57
C SER A 99 -10.89 -3.90 -2.34
N ARG A 100 -9.83 -4.71 -2.32
CA ARG A 100 -9.38 -5.44 -1.14
C ARG A 100 -8.00 -4.92 -0.80
N ILE A 101 -7.81 -4.55 0.45
CA ILE A 101 -6.53 -4.00 0.91
C ILE A 101 -6.11 -4.74 2.17
N MET A 102 -4.86 -5.15 2.22
CA MET A 102 -4.30 -5.81 3.39
C MET A 102 -2.89 -5.32 3.63
N ILE A 103 -2.44 -5.46 4.86
CA ILE A 103 -1.06 -5.17 5.23
C ILE A 103 -0.40 -6.49 5.56
N VAL A 104 0.76 -6.76 4.98
CA VAL A 104 1.52 -7.96 5.24
C VAL A 104 2.90 -7.55 5.74
N GLU A 105 3.27 -8.06 6.90
CA GLU A 105 4.60 -7.81 7.43
C GLU A 105 5.61 -8.68 6.68
N GLY A 106 6.73 -8.08 6.32
CA GLY A 106 7.81 -8.79 5.67
C GLY A 106 8.67 -9.56 6.66
N THR A 107 9.71 -10.16 6.15
CA THR A 107 10.68 -10.85 6.97
C THR A 107 11.91 -9.99 7.15
N LEU A 108 12.61 -10.19 8.25
CA LEU A 108 13.94 -9.59 8.40
C LEU A 108 14.92 -10.30 7.46
N PRO A 109 15.91 -9.56 6.94
CA PRO A 109 16.92 -10.14 6.05
C PRO A 109 17.74 -11.23 6.71
#